data_614f53ad8851ed2e1ab1b1d436dec075
#
_entry.id   614f53ad8851ed2e1ab1b1d436dec075
#
_cell.length_a   1.000
_cell.length_b   1.000
_cell.length_c   1.000
_cell.angle_alpha   90.00
_cell.angle_beta   90.00
_cell.angle_gamma   90.00
#
_symmetry.space_group_name_H-M   'P 1'
#
loop_
_entity.id
_entity.type
_entity.pdbx_description
1 polymer ?
#
loop_
_entity_poly.entity_id
_entity_poly.type
_entity_poly.pdbx_seq_one_letter_code
_entity_poly.pdbx_strand_id
1 'polypeptide(L)'
;MMKHVQLAIIGGGPAGLAAAVAARKAGVEDLLIIERDRELGGILNQCIHAGFGLHTFSRELTGPEYARRFADQVRELNILYLLNTMVLDLSPDRVLTLTGRETGLMQISADAVILAMGCRERPRGALNIPGCRPAGIYSAGTAQRLVNMEGLMPGRDVVILGSGDIGLIMARRMTLEGAKVHAVAEVMPYSGGLKRNIVQCLEDFCIPLYRSTTVVDIHGRERLEGVTLARVDENRRPIPGTERDIPCDTLLLSVGLLPENELSQQAGVRLDAVTGGPEVGDDLSTSIPGVFACGNVLHVHDLVDFVSQEAARAGENAARYLLEHRREDKTVRLTGQNGVRYTVPQYLDPEAMEETVTVRFRVGRPYRDADLAVYLDGRLLRRVHKRILSPGEMEQLTLRRADLPRGLKQITIQVEEGAQ
;
A
#
# COMPACT_ATOMS: atom_id res chain seq x y z
N MET A 1 -27.69 13.03 -20.48
CA MET A 1 -28.18 12.44 -19.22
C MET A 1 -26.97 11.89 -18.47
N MET A 2 -26.80 12.20 -17.19
CA MET A 2 -25.73 11.64 -16.38
C MET A 2 -25.99 10.14 -16.22
N LYS A 3 -24.97 9.30 -16.46
CA LYS A 3 -25.07 7.85 -16.27
C LYS A 3 -25.10 7.55 -14.77
N HIS A 4 -25.91 6.59 -14.34
CA HIS A 4 -26.01 6.14 -12.96
C HIS A 4 -25.54 4.68 -12.85
N VAL A 5 -24.93 4.29 -11.73
CA VAL A 5 -24.57 2.91 -11.38
C VAL A 5 -24.81 2.69 -9.88
N GLN A 6 -25.12 1.46 -9.48
CA GLN A 6 -25.24 1.13 -8.05
C GLN A 6 -23.87 1.24 -7.34
N LEU A 7 -22.81 0.69 -7.93
CA LEU A 7 -21.47 0.67 -7.35
C LEU A 7 -20.42 1.10 -8.36
N ALA A 8 -19.67 2.17 -8.04
CA ALA A 8 -18.47 2.54 -8.78
C ALA A 8 -17.20 2.11 -8.00
N ILE A 9 -16.24 1.50 -8.69
CA ILE A 9 -14.96 1.07 -8.12
C ILE A 9 -13.86 1.82 -8.84
N ILE A 10 -13.10 2.65 -8.11
CA ILE A 10 -12.03 3.47 -8.66
C ILE A 10 -10.71 2.72 -8.53
N GLY A 11 -10.19 2.23 -9.66
CA GLY A 11 -8.98 1.43 -9.77
C GLY A 11 -9.25 -0.03 -10.09
N GLY A 12 -8.65 -0.53 -11.18
CA GLY A 12 -8.71 -1.92 -11.64
C GLY A 12 -7.50 -2.75 -11.25
N GLY A 13 -6.79 -2.38 -10.18
CA GLY A 13 -5.73 -3.15 -9.55
C GLY A 13 -6.26 -4.31 -8.69
N PRO A 14 -5.38 -5.04 -7.96
CA PRO A 14 -5.78 -6.22 -7.19
C PRO A 14 -6.91 -5.94 -6.18
N ALA A 15 -6.91 -4.76 -5.54
CA ALA A 15 -7.96 -4.36 -4.61
C ALA A 15 -9.30 -4.19 -5.34
N GLY A 16 -9.34 -3.36 -6.39
CA GLY A 16 -10.59 -3.10 -7.11
C GLY A 16 -11.18 -4.33 -7.78
N LEU A 17 -10.33 -5.20 -8.33
CA LEU A 17 -10.77 -6.45 -8.93
C LEU A 17 -11.39 -7.41 -7.89
N ALA A 18 -10.73 -7.57 -6.73
CA ALA A 18 -11.24 -8.43 -5.66
C ALA A 18 -12.55 -7.89 -5.07
N ALA A 19 -12.63 -6.57 -4.86
CA ALA A 19 -13.85 -5.91 -4.38
C ALA A 19 -15.01 -6.07 -5.38
N ALA A 20 -14.75 -5.89 -6.68
CA ALA A 20 -15.75 -6.05 -7.73
C ALA A 20 -16.33 -7.47 -7.78
N VAL A 21 -15.44 -8.48 -7.76
CA VAL A 21 -15.83 -9.88 -7.75
C VAL A 21 -16.66 -10.21 -6.52
N ALA A 22 -16.27 -9.74 -5.34
CA ALA A 22 -17.00 -9.97 -4.10
C ALA A 22 -18.37 -9.28 -4.10
N ALA A 23 -18.45 -8.01 -4.50
CA ALA A 23 -19.71 -7.27 -4.60
C ALA A 23 -20.70 -7.92 -5.59
N ARG A 24 -20.20 -8.36 -6.76
CA ARG A 24 -21.03 -9.08 -7.75
C ARG A 24 -21.57 -10.39 -7.19
N LYS A 25 -20.74 -11.18 -6.52
CA LYS A 25 -21.15 -12.43 -5.87
C LYS A 25 -22.13 -12.20 -4.73
N ALA A 26 -22.06 -11.05 -4.07
CA ALA A 26 -23.01 -10.62 -3.03
C ALA A 26 -24.32 -10.02 -3.59
N GLY A 27 -24.51 -9.97 -4.92
CA GLY A 27 -25.77 -9.62 -5.56
C GLY A 27 -25.85 -8.20 -6.14
N VAL A 28 -24.78 -7.41 -6.17
CA VAL A 28 -24.78 -6.11 -6.85
C VAL A 28 -24.74 -6.33 -8.36
N GLU A 29 -25.79 -5.90 -9.07
CA GLU A 29 -25.92 -6.15 -10.51
C GLU A 29 -25.29 -5.05 -11.38
N ASP A 30 -25.51 -3.78 -11.00
CA ASP A 30 -25.01 -2.62 -11.75
C ASP A 30 -23.77 -2.05 -11.09
N LEU A 31 -22.60 -2.63 -11.42
CA LEU A 31 -21.32 -2.16 -10.92
C LEU A 31 -20.34 -1.89 -12.06
N LEU A 32 -19.48 -0.89 -11.86
CA LEU A 32 -18.51 -0.41 -12.84
C LEU A 32 -17.13 -0.23 -12.22
N ILE A 33 -16.11 -0.86 -12.82
CA ILE A 33 -14.70 -0.60 -12.52
C ILE A 33 -14.21 0.50 -13.45
N ILE A 34 -13.47 1.47 -12.90
CA ILE A 34 -12.88 2.57 -13.65
C ILE A 34 -11.35 2.49 -13.49
N GLU A 35 -10.65 2.19 -14.59
CA GLU A 35 -9.21 2.00 -14.62
C GLU A 35 -8.53 3.00 -15.55
N ARG A 36 -7.52 3.68 -15.05
CA ARG A 36 -6.76 4.69 -15.82
C ARG A 36 -5.78 4.10 -16.83
N ASP A 37 -5.30 2.87 -16.59
CA ASP A 37 -4.36 2.20 -17.50
C ASP A 37 -5.11 1.48 -18.63
N ARG A 38 -4.37 1.00 -19.62
CA ARG A 38 -4.86 0.29 -20.81
C ARG A 38 -5.36 -1.13 -20.51
N GLU A 39 -5.12 -1.65 -19.29
CA GLU A 39 -5.48 -3.00 -18.90
C GLU A 39 -5.76 -3.11 -17.40
N LEU A 40 -6.52 -4.12 -17.02
CA LEU A 40 -6.77 -4.47 -15.62
C LEU A 40 -5.53 -5.14 -15.00
N GLY A 41 -5.38 -5.04 -13.67
CA GLY A 41 -4.29 -5.66 -12.91
C GLY A 41 -3.42 -4.66 -12.14
N GLY A 42 -3.41 -3.39 -12.59
CA GLY A 42 -2.67 -2.33 -11.91
C GLY A 42 -1.18 -2.64 -11.78
N ILE A 43 -0.60 -2.34 -10.62
CA ILE A 43 0.84 -2.53 -10.35
C ILE A 43 1.34 -3.96 -10.52
N LEU A 44 0.47 -4.96 -10.41
CA LEU A 44 0.87 -6.36 -10.56
C LEU A 44 1.38 -6.69 -11.95
N ASN A 45 0.92 -6.00 -12.98
CA ASN A 45 1.34 -6.25 -14.35
C ASN A 45 2.85 -6.05 -14.58
N GLN A 46 3.49 -5.20 -13.77
CA GLN A 46 4.94 -5.01 -13.82
C GLN A 46 5.73 -5.91 -12.83
N CYS A 47 5.05 -6.62 -11.92
CA CYS A 47 5.67 -7.47 -10.89
C CYS A 47 5.88 -8.89 -11.42
N ILE A 48 6.85 -9.09 -12.32
CA ILE A 48 7.07 -10.39 -13.01
C ILE A 48 7.78 -11.44 -12.16
N HIS A 49 8.20 -11.11 -10.94
CA HIS A 49 8.76 -12.07 -9.98
C HIS A 49 7.65 -12.90 -9.31
N ALA A 50 8.02 -14.08 -8.82
CA ALA A 50 7.12 -14.95 -8.07
C ALA A 50 6.95 -14.49 -6.61
N GLY A 51 5.98 -15.09 -5.91
CA GLY A 51 5.72 -14.85 -4.48
C GLY A 51 4.32 -14.31 -4.18
N PHE A 52 3.42 -14.32 -5.17
CA PHE A 52 2.01 -13.92 -5.05
C PHE A 52 1.09 -15.14 -5.01
N GLY A 53 -0.06 -15.04 -4.32
CA GLY A 53 -1.16 -16.00 -4.43
C GLY A 53 -1.10 -17.20 -3.50
N LEU A 54 -0.12 -17.31 -2.62
CA LEU A 54 -0.01 -18.43 -1.69
C LEU A 54 -1.22 -18.55 -0.76
N HIS A 55 -1.73 -17.43 -0.26
CA HIS A 55 -2.88 -17.41 0.65
C HIS A 55 -4.22 -17.39 -0.10
N THR A 56 -4.29 -16.77 -1.26
CA THR A 56 -5.53 -16.61 -2.04
C THR A 56 -5.81 -17.81 -2.93
N PHE A 57 -4.77 -18.35 -3.59
CA PHE A 57 -4.91 -19.40 -4.61
C PHE A 57 -4.19 -20.70 -4.23
N SER A 58 -3.57 -20.78 -3.04
CA SER A 58 -2.73 -21.91 -2.59
C SER A 58 -1.67 -22.29 -3.63
N ARG A 59 -1.16 -21.28 -4.35
CA ARG A 59 -0.22 -21.45 -5.45
C ARG A 59 0.68 -20.23 -5.57
N GLU A 60 1.96 -20.45 -5.79
CA GLU A 60 2.91 -19.38 -6.07
C GLU A 60 2.76 -18.92 -7.52
N LEU A 61 2.52 -17.63 -7.70
CA LEU A 61 2.25 -16.97 -8.98
C LEU A 61 3.17 -15.76 -9.14
N THR A 62 3.34 -15.33 -10.39
CA THR A 62 3.83 -13.98 -10.71
C THR A 62 2.72 -12.95 -10.56
N GLY A 63 3.06 -11.67 -10.51
CA GLY A 63 2.06 -10.58 -10.43
C GLY A 63 1.06 -10.61 -11.59
N PRO A 64 1.49 -10.70 -12.85
CA PRO A 64 0.57 -10.82 -14.00
C PRO A 64 -0.35 -12.05 -13.94
N GLU A 65 0.15 -13.21 -13.51
CA GLU A 65 -0.68 -14.41 -13.35
C GLU A 65 -1.74 -14.21 -12.25
N TYR A 66 -1.37 -13.57 -11.14
CA TYR A 66 -2.32 -13.22 -10.07
C TYR A 66 -3.40 -12.26 -10.58
N ALA A 67 -3.00 -11.17 -11.21
CA ALA A 67 -3.91 -10.18 -11.78
C ALA A 67 -4.87 -10.82 -12.81
N ARG A 68 -4.34 -11.67 -13.69
CA ARG A 68 -5.12 -12.37 -14.70
C ARG A 68 -6.24 -13.21 -14.11
N ARG A 69 -6.01 -13.93 -13.00
CA ARG A 69 -7.03 -14.75 -12.34
C ARG A 69 -8.22 -13.94 -11.86
N PHE A 70 -8.01 -12.74 -11.34
CA PHE A 70 -9.10 -11.83 -10.97
C PHE A 70 -9.76 -11.18 -12.20
N ALA A 71 -8.97 -10.77 -13.19
CA ALA A 71 -9.50 -10.21 -14.42
C ALA A 71 -10.37 -11.22 -15.20
N ASP A 72 -10.04 -12.50 -15.16
CA ASP A 72 -10.86 -13.55 -15.76
C ASP A 72 -12.18 -13.72 -14.99
N GLN A 73 -12.19 -13.70 -13.65
CA GLN A 73 -13.43 -13.69 -12.86
C GLN A 73 -14.31 -12.46 -13.17
N VAL A 74 -13.71 -11.27 -13.34
CA VAL A 74 -14.43 -10.06 -13.75
C VAL A 74 -15.15 -10.26 -15.08
N ARG A 75 -14.49 -10.90 -16.08
CA ARG A 75 -15.09 -11.22 -17.39
C ARG A 75 -16.18 -12.29 -17.29
N GLU A 76 -15.92 -13.37 -16.56
CA GLU A 76 -16.87 -14.47 -16.35
C GLU A 76 -18.16 -13.99 -15.67
N LEU A 77 -18.04 -13.04 -14.73
CA LEU A 77 -19.17 -12.45 -14.02
C LEU A 77 -19.82 -11.27 -14.77
N ASN A 78 -19.39 -11.00 -16.01
CA ASN A 78 -19.86 -9.90 -16.84
C ASN A 78 -19.85 -8.54 -16.12
N ILE A 79 -18.80 -8.26 -15.35
CA ILE A 79 -18.62 -6.99 -14.67
C ILE A 79 -18.14 -5.95 -15.68
N LEU A 80 -18.81 -4.80 -15.73
CA LEU A 80 -18.43 -3.72 -16.64
C LEU A 80 -17.18 -2.99 -16.14
N TYR A 81 -16.32 -2.58 -17.07
CA TYR A 81 -15.15 -1.77 -16.77
C TYR A 81 -14.83 -0.78 -17.89
N LEU A 82 -14.26 0.35 -17.50
CA LEU A 82 -13.72 1.37 -18.41
C LEU A 82 -12.20 1.41 -18.24
N LEU A 83 -11.48 1.20 -19.34
CA LEU A 83 -10.02 1.33 -19.41
C LEU A 83 -9.65 2.71 -19.99
N ASN A 84 -8.37 3.11 -19.85
CA ASN A 84 -7.88 4.42 -20.30
C ASN A 84 -8.76 5.57 -19.81
N THR A 85 -9.38 5.41 -18.63
CA THR A 85 -10.34 6.34 -18.07
C THR A 85 -9.93 6.74 -16.66
N MET A 86 -9.65 8.02 -16.48
CA MET A 86 -9.20 8.58 -15.20
C MET A 86 -10.34 9.30 -14.50
N VAL A 87 -10.52 9.05 -13.21
CA VAL A 87 -11.39 9.85 -12.35
C VAL A 87 -10.63 11.11 -11.96
N LEU A 88 -11.20 12.26 -12.28
CA LEU A 88 -10.62 13.58 -12.01
C LEU A 88 -11.15 14.18 -10.71
N ASP A 89 -12.39 13.87 -10.37
CA ASP A 89 -13.09 14.43 -9.22
C ASP A 89 -14.10 13.44 -8.65
N LEU A 90 -14.27 13.47 -7.34
CA LEU A 90 -15.29 12.74 -6.59
C LEU A 90 -15.97 13.69 -5.61
N SER A 91 -17.26 13.97 -5.83
CA SER A 91 -18.03 14.78 -4.91
C SER A 91 -18.49 14.01 -3.65
N PRO A 92 -18.83 14.70 -2.54
CA PRO A 92 -19.43 14.08 -1.36
C PRO A 92 -20.71 13.30 -1.66
N ASP A 93 -21.46 13.71 -2.69
CA ASP A 93 -22.69 13.06 -3.15
C ASP A 93 -22.42 11.89 -4.11
N ARG A 94 -21.18 11.44 -4.21
CA ARG A 94 -20.75 10.32 -5.05
C ARG A 94 -20.98 10.54 -6.55
N VAL A 95 -20.81 11.75 -7.01
CA VAL A 95 -20.72 12.05 -8.43
C VAL A 95 -19.25 12.03 -8.83
N LEU A 96 -18.92 11.20 -9.81
CA LEU A 96 -17.57 11.05 -10.35
C LEU A 96 -17.47 11.83 -11.67
N THR A 97 -16.46 12.68 -11.81
CA THR A 97 -16.07 13.29 -13.07
C THR A 97 -14.92 12.50 -13.67
N LEU A 98 -15.12 11.97 -14.87
CA LEU A 98 -14.19 11.07 -15.55
C LEU A 98 -13.67 11.72 -16.83
N THR A 99 -12.47 11.36 -17.23
CA THR A 99 -11.94 11.64 -18.57
C THR A 99 -11.30 10.38 -19.15
N GLY A 100 -11.58 10.15 -20.41
CA GLY A 100 -11.02 9.02 -21.15
C GLY A 100 -10.80 9.37 -22.62
N ARG A 101 -9.88 8.66 -23.26
CA ARG A 101 -9.54 8.92 -24.66
C ARG A 101 -10.74 8.73 -25.60
N GLU A 102 -11.59 7.74 -25.33
CA GLU A 102 -12.76 7.41 -26.14
C GLU A 102 -14.03 8.07 -25.62
N THR A 103 -14.16 8.22 -24.30
CA THR A 103 -15.36 8.74 -23.65
C THR A 103 -15.39 10.26 -23.56
N GLY A 104 -14.24 10.94 -23.71
CA GLY A 104 -14.11 12.37 -23.41
C GLY A 104 -14.36 12.65 -21.93
N LEU A 105 -14.85 13.85 -21.63
CA LEU A 105 -15.27 14.25 -20.27
C LEU A 105 -16.72 13.82 -20.03
N MET A 106 -16.94 13.07 -18.94
CA MET A 106 -18.29 12.61 -18.56
C MET A 106 -18.47 12.58 -17.05
N GLN A 107 -19.73 12.52 -16.61
CA GLN A 107 -20.08 12.35 -15.21
C GLN A 107 -20.92 11.09 -15.01
N ILE A 108 -20.65 10.42 -13.88
CA ILE A 108 -21.38 9.24 -13.41
C ILE A 108 -21.79 9.48 -11.96
N SER A 109 -23.04 9.22 -11.60
CA SER A 109 -23.47 9.15 -10.21
C SER A 109 -23.47 7.69 -9.75
N ALA A 110 -23.15 7.46 -8.48
CA ALA A 110 -23.15 6.13 -7.88
C ALA A 110 -23.87 6.13 -6.53
N ASP A 111 -24.56 5.01 -6.20
CA ASP A 111 -25.15 4.84 -4.86
C ASP A 111 -24.07 4.51 -3.82
N ALA A 112 -23.00 3.80 -4.23
CA ALA A 112 -21.81 3.60 -3.42
C ALA A 112 -20.54 3.68 -4.28
N VAL A 113 -19.40 3.98 -3.61
CA VAL A 113 -18.08 4.07 -4.24
C VAL A 113 -17.07 3.28 -3.43
N ILE A 114 -16.22 2.47 -4.08
CA ILE A 114 -15.05 1.85 -3.46
C ILE A 114 -13.79 2.54 -3.99
N LEU A 115 -13.01 3.10 -3.08
CA LEU A 115 -11.71 3.71 -3.34
C LEU A 115 -10.65 2.60 -3.34
N ALA A 116 -10.06 2.30 -4.50
CA ALA A 116 -9.06 1.25 -4.70
C ALA A 116 -7.88 1.75 -5.57
N MET A 117 -7.58 3.06 -5.50
CA MET A 117 -6.57 3.73 -6.34
C MET A 117 -5.12 3.34 -6.01
N GLY A 118 -4.90 2.63 -4.91
CA GLY A 118 -3.57 2.18 -4.50
C GLY A 118 -2.70 3.31 -3.93
N CYS A 119 -1.41 3.25 -4.23
CA CYS A 119 -0.41 4.21 -3.76
C CYS A 119 0.58 4.55 -4.86
N ARG A 120 1.33 5.64 -4.68
CA ARG A 120 2.49 6.03 -5.49
C ARG A 120 3.76 6.03 -4.66
N GLU A 121 4.89 5.90 -5.32
CA GLU A 121 6.18 6.04 -4.67
C GLU A 121 6.47 7.51 -4.33
N ARG A 122 7.15 7.73 -3.23
CA ARG A 122 7.61 9.06 -2.83
C ARG A 122 8.61 9.60 -3.86
N PRO A 123 8.33 10.74 -4.52
CA PRO A 123 9.18 11.28 -5.56
C PRO A 123 10.43 11.97 -4.98
N ARG A 124 11.47 12.15 -5.82
CA ARG A 124 12.69 12.86 -5.44
C ARG A 124 12.43 14.23 -4.79
N GLY A 125 11.47 14.98 -5.31
CA GLY A 125 11.14 16.31 -4.79
C GLY A 125 10.72 16.32 -3.31
N ALA A 126 10.17 15.21 -2.80
CA ALA A 126 9.78 15.07 -1.39
C ALA A 126 10.96 14.72 -0.47
N LEU A 127 12.15 14.39 -1.01
CA LEU A 127 13.33 13.99 -0.23
C LEU A 127 14.29 15.15 0.04
N ASN A 128 14.16 16.23 -0.71
CA ASN A 128 15.06 17.40 -0.62
C ASN A 128 16.55 17.04 -0.70
N ILE A 129 16.92 16.03 -1.52
CA ILE A 129 18.31 15.66 -1.71
C ILE A 129 19.03 16.84 -2.42
N PRO A 130 20.14 17.36 -1.85
CA PRO A 130 20.94 18.40 -2.48
C PRO A 130 21.51 17.99 -3.83
N GLY A 131 22.07 18.96 -4.56
CA GLY A 131 22.74 18.75 -5.84
C GLY A 131 21.87 18.96 -7.07
N CYS A 132 22.35 18.49 -8.20
CA CYS A 132 21.75 18.70 -9.51
C CYS A 132 20.45 17.88 -9.72
N ARG A 133 19.73 18.18 -10.80
CA ARG A 133 18.50 17.45 -11.20
C ARG A 133 18.63 16.89 -12.62
N PRO A 134 19.63 16.03 -12.88
CA PRO A 134 19.84 15.44 -14.19
C PRO A 134 18.78 14.35 -14.49
N ALA A 135 18.71 13.89 -15.73
CA ALA A 135 18.09 12.63 -16.08
C ALA A 135 18.81 11.45 -15.40
N GLY A 136 18.17 10.29 -15.27
CA GLY A 136 18.76 9.10 -14.63
C GLY A 136 18.31 8.86 -13.18
N ILE A 137 17.41 9.71 -12.66
CA ILE A 137 16.83 9.51 -11.31
C ILE A 137 15.38 9.08 -11.46
N TYR A 138 15.07 7.88 -10.99
CA TYR A 138 13.74 7.25 -11.10
C TYR A 138 13.29 6.73 -9.75
N SER A 139 12.00 6.62 -9.53
CA SER A 139 11.50 5.71 -8.49
C SER A 139 11.74 4.25 -8.90
N ALA A 140 11.88 3.36 -7.94
CA ALA A 140 12.17 1.95 -8.22
C ALA A 140 11.05 1.29 -9.02
N GLY A 141 9.76 1.63 -8.75
CA GLY A 141 8.62 1.13 -9.50
C GLY A 141 8.53 1.70 -10.92
N THR A 142 8.95 2.95 -11.15
CA THR A 142 9.09 3.48 -12.52
C THR A 142 10.15 2.71 -13.30
N ALA A 143 11.31 2.43 -12.70
CA ALA A 143 12.34 1.60 -13.32
C ALA A 143 11.83 0.18 -13.57
N GLN A 144 11.04 -0.39 -12.66
CA GLN A 144 10.41 -1.69 -12.82
C GLN A 144 9.48 -1.73 -14.05
N ARG A 145 8.65 -0.70 -14.22
CA ARG A 145 7.77 -0.58 -15.41
C ARG A 145 8.60 -0.49 -16.70
N LEU A 146 9.60 0.37 -16.72
CA LEU A 146 10.48 0.53 -17.89
C LEU A 146 11.10 -0.80 -18.30
N VAL A 147 11.69 -1.53 -17.36
CA VAL A 147 12.38 -2.80 -17.64
C VAL A 147 11.38 -3.90 -17.99
N ASN A 148 10.34 -4.09 -17.17
CA ASN A 148 9.50 -5.28 -17.24
C ASN A 148 8.35 -5.18 -18.27
N MET A 149 7.88 -3.97 -18.56
CA MET A 149 6.74 -3.76 -19.46
C MET A 149 7.13 -3.09 -20.79
N GLU A 150 8.12 -2.18 -20.74
CA GLU A 150 8.51 -1.40 -21.93
C GLU A 150 9.82 -1.91 -22.58
N GLY A 151 10.56 -2.82 -21.92
CA GLY A 151 11.84 -3.35 -22.40
C GLY A 151 12.96 -2.31 -22.45
N LEU A 152 12.87 -1.26 -21.63
CA LEU A 152 13.80 -0.14 -21.60
C LEU A 152 14.69 -0.19 -20.37
N MET A 153 16.01 -0.09 -20.55
CA MET A 153 16.98 -0.01 -19.46
C MET A 153 17.12 1.44 -18.97
N PRO A 154 16.88 1.74 -17.68
CA PRO A 154 17.08 3.08 -17.12
C PRO A 154 18.54 3.55 -17.17
N GLY A 155 19.48 2.62 -17.00
CA GLY A 155 20.90 2.83 -17.09
C GLY A 155 21.69 1.57 -16.75
N ARG A 156 23.02 1.69 -16.61
CA ARG A 156 23.93 0.55 -16.45
C ARG A 156 24.69 0.54 -15.13
N ASP A 157 24.99 1.70 -14.59
CA ASP A 157 25.68 1.87 -13.30
C ASP A 157 24.70 2.43 -12.28
N VAL A 158 24.20 1.58 -11.37
CA VAL A 158 23.02 1.86 -10.55
C VAL A 158 23.38 1.99 -9.08
N VAL A 159 22.85 3.02 -8.43
CA VAL A 159 22.76 3.12 -6.96
C VAL A 159 21.28 3.14 -6.58
N ILE A 160 20.93 2.48 -5.49
CA ILE A 160 19.55 2.43 -4.99
C ILE A 160 19.51 3.08 -3.61
N LEU A 161 18.60 4.04 -3.43
CA LEU A 161 18.31 4.64 -2.13
C LEU A 161 17.02 4.05 -1.55
N GLY A 162 17.14 3.42 -0.39
CA GLY A 162 16.08 2.70 0.31
C GLY A 162 16.13 1.19 0.07
N SER A 163 15.98 0.43 1.15
CA SER A 163 16.00 -1.04 1.17
C SER A 163 14.60 -1.66 1.38
N GLY A 164 13.56 -0.98 0.95
CA GLY A 164 12.22 -1.57 0.83
C GLY A 164 12.18 -2.65 -0.26
N ASP A 165 11.17 -3.53 -0.25
CA ASP A 165 11.08 -4.69 -1.15
C ASP A 165 11.22 -4.33 -2.63
N ILE A 166 10.62 -3.23 -3.09
CA ILE A 166 10.72 -2.79 -4.49
C ILE A 166 12.18 -2.49 -4.85
N GLY A 167 12.92 -1.79 -3.97
CA GLY A 167 14.34 -1.49 -4.16
C GLY A 167 15.20 -2.74 -4.22
N LEU A 168 14.96 -3.70 -3.32
CA LEU A 168 15.67 -4.98 -3.30
C LEU A 168 15.39 -5.79 -4.56
N ILE A 169 14.14 -5.92 -4.95
CA ILE A 169 13.72 -6.63 -6.17
C ILE A 169 14.36 -5.99 -7.40
N MET A 170 14.40 -4.65 -7.45
CA MET A 170 15.01 -3.93 -8.58
C MET A 170 16.54 -4.04 -8.58
N ALA A 171 17.20 -4.14 -7.42
CA ALA A 171 18.63 -4.45 -7.37
C ALA A 171 18.94 -5.76 -8.09
N ARG A 172 18.21 -6.83 -7.77
CA ARG A 172 18.30 -8.11 -8.45
C ARG A 172 17.94 -8.01 -9.93
N ARG A 173 16.81 -7.34 -10.24
CA ARG A 173 16.31 -7.26 -11.63
C ARG A 173 17.28 -6.54 -12.54
N MET A 174 17.79 -5.38 -12.13
CA MET A 174 18.77 -4.61 -12.90
C MET A 174 20.04 -5.43 -13.15
N THR A 175 20.52 -6.16 -12.14
CA THR A 175 21.68 -7.04 -12.29
C THR A 175 21.45 -8.15 -13.29
N LEU A 176 20.27 -8.78 -13.28
CA LEU A 176 19.90 -9.84 -14.25
C LEU A 176 19.81 -9.30 -15.68
N GLU A 177 19.48 -8.03 -15.86
CA GLU A 177 19.46 -7.34 -17.16
C GLU A 177 20.85 -6.78 -17.58
N GLY A 178 21.89 -7.10 -16.82
CA GLY A 178 23.29 -6.75 -17.14
C GLY A 178 23.74 -5.38 -16.64
N ALA A 179 22.98 -4.70 -15.79
CA ALA A 179 23.44 -3.50 -15.10
C ALA A 179 24.31 -3.87 -13.90
N LYS A 180 25.19 -2.97 -13.50
CA LYS A 180 26.00 -3.06 -12.30
C LYS A 180 25.34 -2.25 -11.18
N VAL A 181 24.82 -2.94 -10.16
CA VAL A 181 24.31 -2.30 -8.95
C VAL A 181 25.45 -2.12 -7.96
N HIS A 182 25.90 -0.88 -7.76
CA HIS A 182 27.06 -0.56 -6.91
C HIS A 182 26.75 -0.63 -5.43
N ALA A 183 25.53 -0.22 -5.04
CA ALA A 183 25.11 -0.19 -3.66
C ALA A 183 23.60 -0.03 -3.50
N VAL A 184 23.08 -0.53 -2.37
CA VAL A 184 21.83 -0.10 -1.78
C VAL A 184 22.15 0.66 -0.50
N ALA A 185 21.68 1.91 -0.38
CA ALA A 185 21.83 2.75 0.80
C ALA A 185 20.50 2.80 1.58
N GLU A 186 20.57 2.61 2.89
CA GLU A 186 19.40 2.62 3.79
C GLU A 186 19.65 3.58 4.96
N VAL A 187 18.77 4.56 5.11
CA VAL A 187 18.87 5.58 6.17
C VAL A 187 18.69 5.00 7.57
N MET A 188 17.90 3.92 7.69
CA MET A 188 17.67 3.24 8.96
C MET A 188 18.83 2.28 9.29
N PRO A 189 19.05 1.94 10.58
CA PRO A 189 20.04 0.94 10.98
C PRO A 189 19.62 -0.50 10.63
N TYR A 190 18.45 -0.68 10.04
CA TYR A 190 17.88 -1.96 9.59
C TYR A 190 17.21 -1.80 8.21
N SER A 191 17.10 -2.89 7.46
CA SER A 191 16.37 -2.92 6.20
C SER A 191 14.86 -2.90 6.43
N GLY A 192 14.13 -2.16 5.58
CA GLY A 192 12.67 -2.14 5.56
C GLY A 192 12.02 -3.27 4.76
N GLY A 193 12.80 -4.03 3.98
CA GLY A 193 12.30 -5.12 3.16
C GLY A 193 12.30 -6.47 3.89
N LEU A 194 11.57 -7.42 3.33
CA LEU A 194 11.47 -8.79 3.85
C LEU A 194 12.84 -9.49 3.85
N LYS A 195 13.13 -10.25 4.89
CA LYS A 195 14.42 -10.95 5.05
C LYS A 195 14.77 -11.82 3.85
N ARG A 196 13.80 -12.53 3.26
CA ARG A 196 14.01 -13.33 2.05
C ARG A 196 14.52 -12.48 0.86
N ASN A 197 14.02 -11.26 0.72
CA ASN A 197 14.42 -10.38 -0.37
C ASN A 197 15.83 -9.82 -0.15
N ILE A 198 16.27 -9.62 1.10
CA ILE A 198 17.66 -9.27 1.40
C ILE A 198 18.59 -10.36 0.90
N VAL A 199 18.32 -11.62 1.23
CA VAL A 199 19.13 -12.78 0.80
C VAL A 199 19.10 -12.90 -0.72
N GLN A 200 17.92 -13.09 -1.31
CA GLN A 200 17.75 -13.41 -2.73
C GLN A 200 18.09 -12.27 -3.69
N CYS A 201 18.03 -11.02 -3.23
CA CYS A 201 18.23 -9.87 -4.09
C CYS A 201 19.56 -9.16 -3.89
N LEU A 202 20.19 -9.28 -2.71
CA LEU A 202 21.47 -8.65 -2.43
C LEU A 202 22.59 -9.65 -2.16
N GLU A 203 22.40 -10.56 -1.20
CA GLU A 203 23.47 -11.49 -0.77
C GLU A 203 23.86 -12.44 -1.92
N ASP A 204 22.87 -13.04 -2.61
CA ASP A 204 23.10 -13.94 -3.76
C ASP A 204 23.81 -13.25 -4.94
N PHE A 205 23.72 -11.93 -5.02
CA PHE A 205 24.33 -11.11 -6.09
C PHE A 205 25.53 -10.28 -5.61
N CYS A 206 25.96 -10.47 -4.34
CA CYS A 206 27.07 -9.72 -3.73
C CYS A 206 26.88 -8.18 -3.82
N ILE A 207 25.64 -7.68 -3.76
CA ILE A 207 25.32 -6.26 -3.77
C ILE A 207 25.42 -5.71 -2.34
N PRO A 208 26.28 -4.71 -2.08
CA PRO A 208 26.47 -4.16 -0.74
C PRO A 208 25.26 -3.36 -0.27
N LEU A 209 24.82 -3.60 1.00
CA LEU A 209 23.82 -2.83 1.71
C LEU A 209 24.50 -1.93 2.76
N TYR A 210 24.47 -0.62 2.55
CA TYR A 210 24.98 0.39 3.51
C TYR A 210 23.81 0.89 4.36
N ARG A 211 23.76 0.45 5.62
CA ARG A 211 22.79 0.91 6.63
C ARG A 211 23.25 2.20 7.27
N SER A 212 22.31 2.93 7.90
CA SER A 212 22.55 4.28 8.47
C SER A 212 23.29 5.18 7.46
N THR A 213 22.86 5.15 6.20
CA THR A 213 23.53 5.81 5.08
C THR A 213 22.48 6.40 4.13
N THR A 214 22.73 7.61 3.64
CA THR A 214 21.84 8.27 2.68
C THR A 214 22.61 8.96 1.57
N VAL A 215 21.92 9.37 0.50
CA VAL A 215 22.47 10.24 -0.54
C VAL A 215 22.46 11.68 -0.06
N VAL A 216 23.61 12.34 -0.08
CA VAL A 216 23.76 13.73 0.37
C VAL A 216 24.05 14.71 -0.75
N ASP A 217 24.49 14.23 -1.91
CA ASP A 217 24.67 15.04 -3.10
C ASP A 217 24.48 14.25 -4.40
N ILE A 218 24.12 14.95 -5.47
CA ILE A 218 23.83 14.39 -6.80
C ILE A 218 24.65 15.16 -7.83
N HIS A 219 25.46 14.43 -8.60
CA HIS A 219 26.39 14.96 -9.60
C HIS A 219 25.86 14.73 -11.03
N GLY A 220 26.25 15.61 -11.93
CA GLY A 220 25.88 15.58 -13.34
C GLY A 220 24.89 16.68 -13.71
N ARG A 221 24.92 17.11 -14.96
CA ARG A 221 24.08 18.21 -15.46
C ARG A 221 22.95 17.74 -16.34
N GLU A 222 23.24 17.06 -17.42
CA GLU A 222 22.23 16.50 -18.34
C GLU A 222 21.77 15.13 -17.90
N ARG A 223 22.72 14.29 -17.52
CA ARG A 223 22.48 12.96 -16.95
C ARG A 223 23.26 12.81 -15.65
N LEU A 224 22.82 11.88 -14.81
CA LEU A 224 23.50 11.50 -13.58
C LEU A 224 24.91 10.96 -13.91
N GLU A 225 25.91 11.45 -13.21
CA GLU A 225 27.31 11.02 -13.31
C GLU A 225 27.84 10.39 -12.03
N GLY A 226 27.10 10.60 -10.93
CA GLY A 226 27.42 10.02 -9.63
C GLY A 226 26.55 10.56 -8.51
N VAL A 227 26.69 9.94 -7.36
CA VAL A 227 26.08 10.37 -6.09
C VAL A 227 27.10 10.31 -4.97
N THR A 228 26.98 11.21 -3.99
CA THR A 228 27.71 11.15 -2.73
C THR A 228 26.83 10.51 -1.66
N LEU A 229 27.28 9.40 -1.08
CA LEU A 229 26.69 8.79 0.10
C LEU A 229 27.39 9.31 1.36
N ALA A 230 26.65 9.47 2.47
CA ALA A 230 27.20 9.70 3.78
C ALA A 230 26.48 8.87 4.84
N ARG A 231 27.20 8.51 5.90
CA ARG A 231 26.58 7.91 7.10
C ARG A 231 25.71 8.94 7.80
N VAL A 232 24.69 8.47 8.50
CA VAL A 232 23.80 9.32 9.31
C VAL A 232 23.86 8.92 10.79
N ASP A 233 23.61 9.91 11.65
CA ASP A 233 23.45 9.74 13.09
C ASP A 233 22.05 9.18 13.46
N GLU A 234 21.76 9.03 14.74
CA GLU A 234 20.47 8.58 15.27
C GLU A 234 19.30 9.50 14.87
N ASN A 235 19.59 10.78 14.63
CA ASN A 235 18.61 11.77 14.16
C ASN A 235 18.51 11.81 12.63
N ARG A 236 19.15 10.87 11.94
CA ARG A 236 19.23 10.78 10.47
C ARG A 236 19.90 11.99 9.82
N ARG A 237 20.82 12.66 10.51
CA ARG A 237 21.63 13.77 9.98
C ARG A 237 22.94 13.23 9.45
N PRO A 238 23.38 13.67 8.26
CA PRO A 238 24.67 13.25 7.71
C PRO A 238 25.83 13.58 8.64
N ILE A 239 26.75 12.63 8.80
CA ILE A 239 27.97 12.76 9.62
C ILE A 239 29.10 13.26 8.71
N PRO A 240 29.62 14.48 8.93
CA PRO A 240 30.73 15.03 8.12
C PRO A 240 31.98 14.15 8.17
N GLY A 241 32.68 14.03 7.05
CA GLY A 241 33.89 13.20 6.91
C GLY A 241 33.61 11.73 6.63
N THR A 242 32.34 11.36 6.39
CA THR A 242 31.96 9.99 6.02
C THR A 242 31.50 9.90 4.56
N GLU A 243 31.66 10.96 3.80
CA GLU A 243 31.25 11.08 2.41
C GLU A 243 32.00 10.09 1.53
N ARG A 244 31.27 9.49 0.61
CA ARG A 244 31.81 8.55 -0.38
C ARG A 244 31.12 8.77 -1.71
N ASP A 245 31.90 9.14 -2.71
CA ASP A 245 31.42 9.28 -4.07
C ASP A 245 31.31 7.92 -4.77
N ILE A 246 30.19 7.70 -5.45
CA ILE A 246 29.94 6.54 -6.27
C ILE A 246 29.58 7.00 -7.67
N PRO A 247 30.43 6.76 -8.68
CA PRO A 247 30.08 6.99 -10.07
C PRO A 247 28.91 6.11 -10.47
N CYS A 248 27.85 6.71 -11.02
CA CYS A 248 26.68 5.99 -11.51
C CYS A 248 25.90 6.85 -12.51
N ASP A 249 25.19 6.22 -13.42
CA ASP A 249 24.32 6.86 -14.40
C ASP A 249 22.84 6.78 -14.00
N THR A 250 22.52 6.04 -12.94
CA THR A 250 21.16 5.80 -12.49
C THR A 250 21.07 5.75 -10.97
N LEU A 251 20.12 6.54 -10.42
CA LEU A 251 19.72 6.49 -9.01
C LEU A 251 18.26 6.04 -8.93
N LEU A 252 18.01 4.89 -8.30
CA LEU A 252 16.67 4.40 -8.02
C LEU A 252 16.26 4.76 -6.60
N LEU A 253 15.04 5.28 -6.45
CA LEU A 253 14.46 5.67 -5.17
C LEU A 253 13.42 4.66 -4.71
N SER A 254 13.65 3.99 -3.58
CA SER A 254 12.72 3.08 -2.90
C SER A 254 12.48 3.55 -1.47
N VAL A 255 11.96 4.76 -1.32
CA VAL A 255 11.95 5.54 -0.07
C VAL A 255 10.56 5.70 0.55
N GLY A 256 9.71 4.73 0.30
CA GLY A 256 8.37 4.63 0.83
C GLY A 256 7.29 4.97 -0.19
N LEU A 257 6.06 4.60 0.19
CA LEU A 257 4.86 4.74 -0.61
C LEU A 257 3.93 5.78 0.02
N LEU A 258 3.15 6.45 -0.81
CA LEU A 258 2.14 7.43 -0.44
C LEU A 258 0.78 6.95 -0.97
N PRO A 259 -0.21 6.66 -0.10
CA PRO A 259 -1.56 6.38 -0.53
C PRO A 259 -2.14 7.50 -1.43
N GLU A 260 -2.82 7.12 -2.52
CA GLU A 260 -3.39 8.05 -3.51
C GLU A 260 -4.75 8.56 -3.04
N ASN A 261 -4.75 9.61 -2.22
CA ASN A 261 -5.94 10.11 -1.53
C ASN A 261 -6.41 11.51 -1.93
N GLU A 262 -6.01 12.00 -3.09
CA GLU A 262 -6.48 13.28 -3.62
C GLU A 262 -8.00 13.28 -3.82
N LEU A 263 -8.56 12.21 -4.43
CA LEU A 263 -10.01 12.05 -4.61
C LEU A 263 -10.74 11.89 -3.27
N SER A 264 -10.12 11.19 -2.31
CA SER A 264 -10.67 11.05 -0.96
C SER A 264 -10.79 12.40 -0.26
N GLN A 265 -9.77 13.26 -0.39
CA GLN A 265 -9.78 14.62 0.17
C GLN A 265 -10.83 15.52 -0.52
N GLN A 266 -10.95 15.44 -1.84
CA GLN A 266 -11.97 16.19 -2.60
C GLN A 266 -13.38 15.82 -2.14
N ALA A 267 -13.64 14.52 -1.91
CA ALA A 267 -14.91 14.03 -1.38
C ALA A 267 -15.15 14.40 0.10
N GLY A 268 -14.16 14.97 0.81
CA GLY A 268 -14.27 15.29 2.23
C GLY A 268 -14.08 14.08 3.17
N VAL A 269 -13.48 12.99 2.69
CA VAL A 269 -13.14 11.82 3.51
C VAL A 269 -12.06 12.20 4.52
N ARG A 270 -12.25 11.84 5.80
CA ARG A 270 -11.23 12.03 6.83
C ARG A 270 -10.09 11.04 6.63
N LEU A 271 -8.86 11.56 6.69
CA LEU A 271 -7.64 10.77 6.55
C LEU A 271 -6.93 10.63 7.90
N ASP A 272 -6.38 9.44 8.14
CA ASP A 272 -5.50 9.16 9.26
C ASP A 272 -4.11 9.79 9.01
N ALA A 273 -3.60 10.52 9.97
CA ALA A 273 -2.36 11.29 9.85
C ALA A 273 -1.11 10.40 9.73
N VAL A 274 -1.17 9.14 10.18
CA VAL A 274 -0.02 8.22 10.17
C VAL A 274 0.02 7.41 8.89
N THR A 275 -1.11 6.85 8.46
CA THR A 275 -1.19 6.05 7.23
C THR A 275 -1.32 6.93 5.99
N GLY A 276 -1.89 8.13 6.11
CA GLY A 276 -2.29 8.97 4.98
C GLY A 276 -3.50 8.41 4.21
N GLY A 277 -4.10 7.31 4.68
CA GLY A 277 -5.30 6.70 4.10
C GLY A 277 -6.58 7.11 4.83
N PRO A 278 -7.76 6.77 4.31
CA PRO A 278 -9.03 7.02 4.96
C PRO A 278 -9.13 6.42 6.37
N GLU A 279 -9.75 7.16 7.29
CA GLU A 279 -10.25 6.54 8.53
C GLU A 279 -11.47 5.69 8.19
N VAL A 280 -11.46 4.41 8.59
CA VAL A 280 -12.53 3.45 8.27
C VAL A 280 -13.08 2.74 9.50
N GLY A 281 -14.34 2.28 9.38
CA GLY A 281 -14.95 1.31 10.27
C GLY A 281 -14.51 -0.12 9.97
N ASP A 282 -14.95 -1.06 10.78
CA ASP A 282 -14.67 -2.49 10.56
C ASP A 282 -15.35 -3.06 9.30
N ASP A 283 -16.34 -2.35 8.78
CA ASP A 283 -16.97 -2.58 7.48
C ASP A 283 -16.18 -1.97 6.30
N LEU A 284 -15.05 -1.28 6.57
CA LEU A 284 -14.24 -0.53 5.61
C LEU A 284 -14.94 0.70 5.01
N SER A 285 -16.09 1.13 5.57
CA SER A 285 -16.73 2.40 5.22
C SER A 285 -15.92 3.58 5.76
N THR A 286 -15.83 4.65 4.97
CA THR A 286 -15.13 5.89 5.35
C THR A 286 -16.01 6.82 6.21
N SER A 287 -15.58 8.06 6.41
CA SER A 287 -16.38 9.11 7.06
C SER A 287 -17.55 9.60 6.20
N ILE A 288 -17.58 9.26 4.91
CA ILE A 288 -18.65 9.63 3.97
C ILE A 288 -19.54 8.41 3.72
N PRO A 289 -20.85 8.48 4.01
CA PRO A 289 -21.77 7.37 3.80
C PRO A 289 -21.77 6.86 2.36
N GLY A 290 -21.66 5.54 2.17
CA GLY A 290 -21.60 4.92 0.86
C GLY A 290 -20.23 5.00 0.18
N VAL A 291 -19.19 5.53 0.84
CA VAL A 291 -17.81 5.51 0.34
C VAL A 291 -16.97 4.56 1.19
N PHE A 292 -16.38 3.57 0.53
CA PHE A 292 -15.53 2.53 1.13
C PHE A 292 -14.10 2.68 0.64
N ALA A 293 -13.12 2.13 1.38
CA ALA A 293 -11.72 2.14 0.96
C ALA A 293 -11.04 0.81 1.28
N CYS A 294 -10.16 0.34 0.36
CA CYS A 294 -9.42 -0.90 0.53
C CYS A 294 -8.09 -0.91 -0.22
N GLY A 295 -7.17 -1.74 0.24
CA GLY A 295 -5.85 -1.89 -0.33
C GLY A 295 -4.92 -0.70 -0.03
N ASN A 296 -3.95 -0.44 -0.89
CA ASN A 296 -2.87 0.51 -0.58
C ASN A 296 -3.30 1.98 -0.54
N VAL A 297 -4.50 2.33 -0.98
CA VAL A 297 -5.08 3.66 -0.74
C VAL A 297 -5.47 3.84 0.73
N LEU A 298 -5.82 2.75 1.42
CA LEU A 298 -6.18 2.74 2.84
C LEU A 298 -4.93 2.67 3.73
N HIS A 299 -4.11 1.65 3.51
CA HIS A 299 -2.77 1.50 4.11
C HIS A 299 -1.91 0.56 3.29
N VAL A 300 -0.58 0.75 3.33
CA VAL A 300 0.33 -0.05 2.51
C VAL A 300 0.47 -1.46 3.06
N HIS A 301 0.16 -2.47 2.25
CA HIS A 301 0.28 -3.90 2.58
C HIS A 301 1.61 -4.49 2.13
N ASP A 302 2.04 -5.57 2.79
CA ASP A 302 3.24 -6.34 2.42
C ASP A 302 2.94 -7.41 1.37
N LEU A 303 1.72 -7.99 1.41
CA LEU A 303 1.30 -9.07 0.54
C LEU A 303 0.00 -8.72 -0.18
N VAL A 304 -0.04 -8.95 -1.50
CA VAL A 304 -1.23 -8.73 -2.31
C VAL A 304 -2.40 -9.62 -1.90
N ASP A 305 -2.13 -10.80 -1.35
CA ASP A 305 -3.16 -11.69 -0.84
C ASP A 305 -4.00 -11.01 0.24
N PHE A 306 -3.37 -10.24 1.14
CA PHE A 306 -4.08 -9.48 2.17
C PHE A 306 -4.82 -8.26 1.61
N VAL A 307 -4.29 -7.65 0.53
CA VAL A 307 -5.00 -6.61 -0.22
C VAL A 307 -6.31 -7.17 -0.78
N SER A 308 -6.26 -8.34 -1.42
CA SER A 308 -7.44 -8.95 -2.04
C SER A 308 -8.47 -9.42 -0.99
N GLN A 309 -8.02 -9.95 0.15
CA GLN A 309 -8.90 -10.33 1.26
C GLN A 309 -9.63 -9.12 1.86
N GLU A 310 -8.89 -8.02 2.11
CA GLU A 310 -9.47 -6.79 2.62
C GLU A 310 -10.45 -6.18 1.61
N ALA A 311 -10.08 -6.17 0.34
CA ALA A 311 -10.90 -5.62 -0.71
C ALA A 311 -12.17 -6.44 -0.97
N ALA A 312 -12.10 -7.77 -0.86
CA ALA A 312 -13.30 -8.62 -0.93
C ALA A 312 -14.30 -8.25 0.17
N ARG A 313 -13.83 -8.02 1.41
CA ARG A 313 -14.69 -7.55 2.51
C ARG A 313 -15.29 -6.17 2.21
N ALA A 314 -14.51 -5.24 1.62
CA ALA A 314 -15.05 -3.94 1.21
C ALA A 314 -16.17 -4.10 0.17
N GLY A 315 -16.01 -5.03 -0.79
CA GLY A 315 -17.03 -5.36 -1.78
C GLY A 315 -18.30 -5.94 -1.18
N GLU A 316 -18.17 -6.90 -0.26
CA GLU A 316 -19.29 -7.49 0.47
C GLU A 316 -20.04 -6.47 1.34
N ASN A 317 -19.30 -5.59 2.03
CA ASN A 317 -19.89 -4.55 2.87
C ASN A 317 -20.57 -3.45 2.05
N ALA A 318 -20.01 -3.08 0.90
CA ALA A 318 -20.66 -2.18 -0.05
C ALA A 318 -21.97 -2.79 -0.60
N ALA A 319 -22.00 -4.10 -0.86
CA ALA A 319 -23.21 -4.80 -1.24
C ALA A 319 -24.28 -4.78 -0.11
N ARG A 320 -23.90 -5.06 1.13
CA ARG A 320 -24.83 -4.94 2.29
C ARG A 320 -25.38 -3.51 2.44
N TYR A 321 -24.53 -2.50 2.27
CA TYR A 321 -24.97 -1.11 2.29
C TYR A 321 -26.03 -0.80 1.22
N LEU A 322 -25.83 -1.31 0.00
CA LEU A 322 -26.74 -1.08 -1.13
C LEU A 322 -28.02 -1.88 -1.05
N LEU A 323 -27.96 -3.16 -0.66
CA LEU A 323 -29.08 -4.08 -0.75
C LEU A 323 -29.87 -4.16 0.56
N GLU A 324 -29.21 -4.04 1.70
CA GLU A 324 -29.83 -4.16 3.02
C GLU A 324 -30.03 -2.79 3.70
N HIS A 325 -29.56 -1.70 3.09
CA HIS A 325 -29.54 -0.34 3.65
C HIS A 325 -28.86 -0.28 5.03
N ARG A 326 -27.94 -1.21 5.28
CA ARG A 326 -27.23 -1.33 6.54
C ARG A 326 -26.17 -0.22 6.63
N ARG A 327 -26.22 0.53 7.72
CA ARG A 327 -25.20 1.50 8.13
C ARG A 327 -24.64 1.05 9.45
N GLU A 328 -23.32 1.20 9.62
CA GLU A 328 -22.66 0.92 10.89
C GLU A 328 -22.38 2.22 11.65
N ASP A 329 -22.67 2.19 12.95
CA ASP A 329 -22.33 3.28 13.85
C ASP A 329 -20.90 3.07 14.37
N LYS A 330 -19.99 4.00 14.07
CA LYS A 330 -18.59 3.95 14.48
C LYS A 330 -18.44 4.34 15.95
N THR A 331 -18.87 3.46 16.85
CA THR A 331 -19.05 3.78 18.28
C THR A 331 -17.81 3.54 19.12
N VAL A 332 -16.96 2.57 18.75
CA VAL A 332 -15.75 2.19 19.48
C VAL A 332 -14.50 2.60 18.72
N ARG A 333 -13.63 3.39 19.32
CA ARG A 333 -12.36 3.82 18.72
C ARG A 333 -11.25 2.80 18.98
N LEU A 334 -10.52 2.43 17.92
CA LEU A 334 -9.27 1.68 18.02
C LEU A 334 -8.09 2.62 17.92
N THR A 335 -7.12 2.46 18.82
CA THR A 335 -5.91 3.29 18.86
C THR A 335 -4.66 2.44 19.09
N GLY A 336 -3.59 2.78 18.38
CA GLY A 336 -2.24 2.29 18.66
C GLY A 336 -1.55 3.20 19.70
N GLN A 337 -0.86 2.62 20.66
CA GLN A 337 -0.04 3.34 21.66
C GLN A 337 1.28 2.59 21.91
N ASN A 338 2.22 3.19 22.59
CA ASN A 338 3.45 2.57 23.09
C ASN A 338 4.11 1.61 22.09
N GLY A 339 4.49 2.14 20.92
CA GLY A 339 5.17 1.35 19.89
C GLY A 339 4.27 0.88 18.75
N VAL A 340 2.95 0.87 18.87
CA VAL A 340 2.02 0.68 17.77
C VAL A 340 1.73 2.01 17.10
N ARG A 341 2.01 2.14 15.79
CA ARG A 341 1.94 3.42 15.07
C ARG A 341 0.52 3.83 14.69
N TYR A 342 -0.29 2.88 14.27
CA TYR A 342 -1.66 3.06 13.80
C TYR A 342 -2.42 1.74 13.88
N THR A 343 -3.72 1.78 13.75
CA THR A 343 -4.61 0.62 13.60
C THR A 343 -5.52 0.80 12.40
N VAL A 344 -5.82 -0.27 11.68
CA VAL A 344 -6.85 -0.32 10.63
C VAL A 344 -7.70 -1.57 10.89
N PRO A 345 -9.02 -1.42 11.09
CA PRO A 345 -9.80 -0.18 11.13
C PRO A 345 -9.50 0.71 12.34
N GLN A 346 -9.95 1.98 12.27
CA GLN A 346 -9.87 2.93 13.38
C GLN A 346 -11.12 2.92 14.27
N TYR A 347 -12.22 2.34 13.77
CA TYR A 347 -13.50 2.28 14.49
C TYR A 347 -14.12 0.89 14.37
N LEU A 348 -14.93 0.54 15.37
CA LEU A 348 -15.76 -0.65 15.35
C LEU A 348 -17.21 -0.29 15.70
N ASP A 349 -18.14 -1.11 15.20
CA ASP A 349 -19.48 -1.21 15.71
C ASP A 349 -19.69 -2.59 16.33
N PRO A 350 -19.56 -2.77 17.66
CA PRO A 350 -19.70 -4.09 18.31
C PRO A 350 -21.07 -4.73 18.15
N GLU A 351 -22.11 -3.95 17.84
CA GLU A 351 -23.46 -4.48 17.64
C GLU A 351 -23.68 -4.98 16.21
N ALA A 352 -23.00 -4.33 15.24
CA ALA A 352 -23.13 -4.63 13.82
C ALA A 352 -22.00 -5.49 13.24
N MET A 353 -20.80 -5.51 13.88
CA MET A 353 -19.63 -6.24 13.38
C MET A 353 -19.90 -7.74 13.21
N GLU A 354 -19.15 -8.38 12.35
CA GLU A 354 -19.11 -9.84 12.22
C GLU A 354 -18.60 -10.50 13.52
N GLU A 355 -18.65 -11.83 13.60
CA GLU A 355 -18.16 -12.57 14.77
C GLU A 355 -16.70 -12.19 15.10
N THR A 356 -15.90 -11.87 14.09
CA THR A 356 -14.49 -11.48 14.23
C THR A 356 -14.12 -10.33 13.33
N VAL A 357 -13.24 -9.45 13.81
CA VAL A 357 -12.60 -8.39 13.03
C VAL A 357 -11.08 -8.52 13.11
N THR A 358 -10.42 -8.46 11.97
CA THR A 358 -8.97 -8.41 11.89
C THR A 358 -8.51 -6.96 11.95
N VAL A 359 -7.73 -6.61 12.98
CA VAL A 359 -7.08 -5.31 13.12
C VAL A 359 -5.64 -5.45 12.64
N ARG A 360 -5.24 -4.60 11.69
CA ARG A 360 -3.89 -4.53 11.14
C ARG A 360 -3.18 -3.28 11.64
N PHE A 361 -1.87 -3.40 11.88
CA PHE A 361 -1.05 -2.31 12.39
C PHE A 361 0.44 -2.55 12.10
N ARG A 362 1.27 -1.52 12.30
CA ARG A 362 2.73 -1.63 12.28
C ARG A 362 3.32 -1.06 13.55
N VAL A 363 4.48 -1.57 13.93
CA VAL A 363 5.27 -1.06 15.06
C VAL A 363 6.22 0.05 14.62
N GLY A 364 6.63 0.91 15.57
CA GLY A 364 7.48 2.08 15.30
C GLY A 364 8.98 1.77 15.23
N ARG A 365 9.43 0.70 15.87
CA ARG A 365 10.81 0.21 15.89
C ARG A 365 10.85 -1.31 16.00
N PRO A 366 12.00 -1.96 15.76
CA PRO A 366 12.15 -3.39 16.03
C PRO A 366 12.01 -3.70 17.54
N TYR A 367 11.31 -4.79 17.85
CA TYR A 367 11.21 -5.34 19.20
C TYR A 367 11.62 -6.81 19.17
N ARG A 368 12.16 -7.29 20.30
CA ARG A 368 12.46 -8.70 20.53
C ARG A 368 11.85 -9.11 21.86
N ASP A 369 11.25 -10.30 21.88
CA ASP A 369 10.64 -10.91 23.06
C ASP A 369 9.70 -9.92 23.79
N ALA A 370 8.73 -9.36 23.05
CA ALA A 370 7.78 -8.36 23.51
C ALA A 370 6.35 -8.89 23.39
N ASP A 371 5.45 -8.33 24.19
CA ASP A 371 4.04 -8.67 24.17
C ASP A 371 3.23 -7.59 23.43
N LEU A 372 2.32 -8.05 22.59
CA LEU A 372 1.22 -7.23 22.08
C LEU A 372 0.07 -7.31 23.07
N ALA A 373 -0.23 -6.19 23.73
CA ALA A 373 -1.30 -6.09 24.71
C ALA A 373 -2.51 -5.36 24.13
N VAL A 374 -3.69 -5.90 24.37
CA VAL A 374 -4.98 -5.32 23.98
C VAL A 374 -5.76 -4.91 25.22
N TYR A 375 -6.19 -3.67 25.26
CA TYR A 375 -6.94 -3.09 26.37
C TYR A 375 -8.34 -2.65 25.91
N LEU A 376 -9.33 -2.87 26.76
CA LEU A 376 -10.70 -2.38 26.62
C LEU A 376 -10.97 -1.35 27.73
N ASP A 377 -11.19 -0.09 27.35
CA ASP A 377 -11.35 1.04 28.30
C ASP A 377 -10.30 1.02 29.43
N GLY A 378 -9.06 0.75 29.09
CA GLY A 378 -7.93 0.68 30.03
C GLY A 378 -7.79 -0.63 30.80
N ARG A 379 -8.70 -1.61 30.62
CA ARG A 379 -8.58 -2.95 31.22
C ARG A 379 -7.95 -3.92 30.25
N LEU A 380 -6.96 -4.67 30.70
CA LEU A 380 -6.28 -5.67 29.86
C LEU A 380 -7.27 -6.78 29.47
N LEU A 381 -7.43 -6.99 28.15
CA LEU A 381 -8.14 -8.14 27.59
C LEU A 381 -7.22 -9.33 27.45
N ARG A 382 -6.08 -9.14 26.75
CA ARG A 382 -5.11 -10.21 26.49
C ARG A 382 -3.73 -9.70 26.13
N ARG A 383 -2.73 -10.57 26.25
CA ARG A 383 -1.38 -10.41 25.74
C ARG A 383 -1.05 -11.52 24.74
N VAL A 384 -0.32 -11.17 23.72
CA VAL A 384 0.19 -12.13 22.71
C VAL A 384 1.69 -11.93 22.59
N HIS A 385 2.45 -12.93 23.02
CA HIS A 385 3.91 -12.90 22.95
C HIS A 385 4.39 -12.95 21.51
N LYS A 386 5.35 -12.10 21.16
CA LYS A 386 6.00 -12.01 19.86
C LYS A 386 7.52 -12.04 20.04
N ARG A 387 8.16 -13.03 19.43
CA ARG A 387 9.64 -13.13 19.43
C ARG A 387 10.29 -11.95 18.71
N ILE A 388 9.72 -11.51 17.61
CA ILE A 388 10.20 -10.40 16.79
C ILE A 388 8.99 -9.61 16.29
N LEU A 389 9.09 -8.28 16.38
CA LEU A 389 8.23 -7.34 15.70
C LEU A 389 9.10 -6.42 14.85
N SER A 390 8.76 -6.23 13.59
CA SER A 390 9.53 -5.42 12.64
C SER A 390 8.67 -4.29 12.07
N PRO A 391 9.18 -3.05 11.98
CA PRO A 391 8.45 -1.94 11.33
C PRO A 391 8.11 -2.20 9.86
N GLY A 392 8.92 -3.02 9.17
CA GLY A 392 8.72 -3.40 7.78
C GLY A 392 7.61 -4.44 7.59
N GLU A 393 7.17 -5.12 8.65
CA GLU A 393 6.17 -6.18 8.59
C GLU A 393 4.85 -5.71 9.20
N MET A 394 3.74 -6.03 8.53
CA MET A 394 2.40 -5.74 9.03
C MET A 394 1.97 -6.80 10.03
N GLU A 395 1.65 -6.37 11.23
CA GLU A 395 1.05 -7.21 12.26
C GLU A 395 -0.46 -7.24 12.16
N GLN A 396 -1.06 -8.31 12.65
CA GLN A 396 -2.50 -8.45 12.72
C GLN A 396 -2.96 -9.12 14.01
N LEU A 397 -4.09 -8.67 14.51
CA LEU A 397 -4.82 -9.23 15.66
C LEU A 397 -6.27 -9.46 15.27
N THR A 398 -6.86 -10.56 15.74
CA THR A 398 -8.29 -10.82 15.59
C THR A 398 -9.00 -10.46 16.88
N LEU A 399 -10.00 -9.57 16.82
CA LEU A 399 -10.91 -9.26 17.90
C LEU A 399 -12.20 -10.08 17.69
N ARG A 400 -12.71 -10.71 18.74
CA ARG A 400 -13.98 -11.43 18.68
C ARG A 400 -15.08 -10.59 19.31
N ARG A 401 -16.22 -10.52 18.65
CA ARG A 401 -17.40 -9.80 19.15
C ARG A 401 -17.79 -10.24 20.58
N ALA A 402 -17.67 -11.52 20.88
CA ALA A 402 -17.98 -12.09 22.20
C ALA A 402 -17.08 -11.57 23.33
N ASP A 403 -15.89 -11.05 23.01
CA ASP A 403 -14.95 -10.52 23.99
C ASP A 403 -15.19 -9.02 24.28
N LEU A 404 -16.09 -8.36 23.54
CA LEU A 404 -16.33 -6.91 23.66
C LEU A 404 -17.54 -6.63 24.57
N PRO A 405 -17.36 -5.92 25.69
CA PRO A 405 -18.46 -5.58 26.58
C PRO A 405 -19.38 -4.52 25.98
N ARG A 406 -20.65 -4.52 26.36
CA ARG A 406 -21.59 -3.45 26.00
C ARG A 406 -21.12 -2.11 26.57
N GLY A 407 -21.28 -1.05 25.76
CA GLY A 407 -20.91 0.30 26.17
C GLY A 407 -19.41 0.59 26.12
N LEU A 408 -18.61 -0.32 25.53
CA LEU A 408 -17.19 -0.10 25.22
C LEU A 408 -17.00 1.19 24.41
N LYS A 409 -15.99 1.98 24.73
CA LYS A 409 -15.68 3.25 24.04
C LYS A 409 -14.38 3.18 23.28
N GLN A 410 -13.38 2.48 23.83
CA GLN A 410 -12.04 2.47 23.28
C GLN A 410 -11.37 1.10 23.39
N ILE A 411 -10.67 0.72 22.33
CA ILE A 411 -9.73 -0.39 22.31
C ILE A 411 -8.35 0.18 22.06
N THR A 412 -7.37 -0.20 22.89
CA THR A 412 -5.98 0.22 22.74
C THR A 412 -5.10 -1.01 22.48
N ILE A 413 -4.26 -0.93 21.45
CA ILE A 413 -3.25 -1.93 21.16
C ILE A 413 -1.89 -1.30 21.39
N GLN A 414 -1.04 -1.95 22.18
CA GLN A 414 0.30 -1.44 22.50
C GLN A 414 1.34 -2.57 22.57
N VAL A 415 2.61 -2.20 22.46
CA VAL A 415 3.73 -3.10 22.72
C VAL A 415 4.15 -2.93 24.18
N GLU A 416 4.32 -4.06 24.87
CA GLU A 416 4.88 -4.12 26.22
C GLU A 416 6.20 -4.91 26.17
N GLU A 417 7.28 -4.29 26.57
CA GLU A 417 8.56 -4.96 26.76
C GLU A 417 8.58 -5.53 28.18
N GLY A 418 8.95 -6.81 28.34
CA GLY A 418 9.11 -7.40 29.65
C GLY A 418 10.08 -6.56 30.49
N ALA A 419 9.76 -6.37 31.75
CA ALA A 419 10.73 -5.77 32.69
C ALA A 419 12.01 -6.63 32.65
N GLN A 420 13.10 -6.04 32.14
CA GLN A 420 14.43 -6.64 32.21
C GLN A 420 14.87 -6.80 33.66
#